data_9f426fe20bbb22957caf0e615b6ac426
#
_entry.id   9f426fe20bbb22957caf0e615b6ac426
#
_cell.length_a   1.000
_cell.length_b   1.000
_cell.length_c   1.000
_cell.angle_alpha   90.00
_cell.angle_beta   90.00
_cell.angle_gamma   90.00
#
_symmetry.space_group_name_H-M   'P 1'
#
loop_
_entity.id
_entity.type
_entity.pdbx_description
1 polymer ?
#
loop_
_entity_poly.entity_id
_entity_poly.type
_entity_poly.pdbx_seq_one_letter_code
_entity_poly.pdbx_strand_id
1 'polypeptide(L)'
;PRSTLDRSSAAPDVYKRQVDERYATTAKGIYAIGDIISTPALAHVASAEAIRCVEHICGLEPEPLDYSAIPSCVFTSPEVASVGMTEQQARAAGIDYKVGRFPFTASGKATAAGDRDGFVKLIFDADDTLIGAHLVGANVTEMLGEPTLARTLGATAHAIARTVHAHPTMNEGIMEAAEAAMGAAIHL
;
A
#
# COMPACT_ATOMS: atom_id res chain seq x y z
N PRO A 1 -0.25 -34.26 7.54
CA PRO A 1 -0.55 -34.08 8.95
C PRO A 1 -0.14 -32.64 9.28
N ARG A 2 -1.09 -31.85 9.71
CA ARG A 2 -0.81 -30.54 10.22
C ARG A 2 0.16 -30.66 11.38
N SER A 3 1.23 -29.92 11.32
CA SER A 3 2.20 -29.83 12.39
C SER A 3 1.48 -29.47 13.69
N THR A 4 1.85 -30.13 14.78
CA THR A 4 1.33 -29.82 16.13
C THR A 4 1.61 -28.37 16.54
N LEU A 5 2.51 -27.70 15.86
CA LEU A 5 2.81 -26.29 16.03
C LEU A 5 1.63 -25.39 15.67
N ASP A 6 0.82 -25.74 14.67
CA ASP A 6 -0.38 -24.97 14.28
C ASP A 6 -1.43 -24.89 15.39
N ARG A 7 -1.28 -25.67 16.44
CA ARG A 7 -2.21 -25.74 17.56
C ARG A 7 -1.65 -25.23 18.88
N SER A 8 -0.39 -24.87 18.88
CA SER A 8 0.20 -24.24 20.04
C SER A 8 -0.30 -22.81 20.08
N SER A 9 -1.35 -22.55 20.80
CA SER A 9 -1.91 -21.22 21.03
C SER A 9 -1.02 -20.32 21.92
N ALA A 10 0.13 -20.83 22.27
CA ALA A 10 1.11 -20.03 22.94
C ALA A 10 1.53 -18.93 21.99
N ALA A 11 1.56 -17.79 22.23
CA ALA A 11 1.90 -16.55 21.55
C ALA A 11 2.31 -16.66 20.05
N PRO A 12 1.88 -15.75 19.21
CA PRO A 12 2.30 -15.68 17.81
C PRO A 12 3.82 -15.76 17.64
N ASP A 13 4.57 -15.28 18.63
CA ASP A 13 6.03 -15.26 18.65
C ASP A 13 6.69 -16.64 18.66
N VAL A 14 5.96 -17.69 19.06
CA VAL A 14 6.50 -19.05 19.00
C VAL A 14 6.68 -19.55 17.58
N TYR A 15 5.96 -18.98 16.63
CA TYR A 15 6.02 -19.35 15.21
C TYR A 15 6.88 -18.46 14.36
N LYS A 16 7.16 -17.25 14.85
CA LYS A 16 7.96 -16.27 14.14
C LYS A 16 9.39 -16.26 14.68
N ARG A 17 10.35 -16.12 13.77
CA ARG A 17 11.75 -15.94 14.15
C ARG A 17 11.98 -14.45 14.48
N GLN A 18 12.71 -14.22 15.56
CA GLN A 18 13.18 -12.87 15.88
C GLN A 18 14.45 -12.57 15.10
N VAL A 19 14.51 -11.38 14.54
CA VAL A 19 15.65 -10.85 13.82
C VAL A 19 15.91 -9.42 14.26
N ASP A 20 17.14 -8.96 14.06
CA ASP A 20 17.50 -7.56 14.19
C ASP A 20 17.16 -6.77 12.91
N GLU A 21 17.53 -5.49 12.85
CA GLU A 21 17.30 -4.59 11.72
C GLU A 21 18.02 -5.02 10.43
N ARG A 22 18.98 -5.94 10.52
CA ARG A 22 19.74 -6.53 9.41
C ARG A 22 19.25 -7.93 9.04
N TYR A 23 18.10 -8.34 9.57
CA TYR A 23 17.51 -9.67 9.42
C TYR A 23 18.33 -10.81 10.01
N ALA A 24 19.34 -10.52 10.85
CA ALA A 24 20.15 -11.54 11.50
C ALA A 24 19.39 -12.15 12.70
N THR A 25 19.45 -13.48 12.82
CA THR A 25 18.93 -14.22 13.97
C THR A 25 19.97 -14.24 15.11
N THR A 26 19.58 -14.75 16.26
CA THR A 26 20.52 -14.98 17.39
C THR A 26 21.59 -16.03 17.06
N ALA A 27 21.40 -16.85 16.04
CA ALA A 27 22.38 -17.84 15.58
C ALA A 27 23.32 -17.19 14.55
N LYS A 28 24.61 -17.17 14.86
CA LYS A 28 25.63 -16.55 14.00
C LYS A 28 25.59 -17.09 12.57
N GLY A 29 25.49 -16.19 11.59
CA GLY A 29 25.50 -16.52 10.16
C GLY A 29 24.16 -17.04 9.64
N ILE A 30 23.08 -16.97 10.46
CA ILE A 30 21.73 -17.34 10.03
C ILE A 30 20.86 -16.09 10.03
N TYR A 31 20.16 -15.88 8.92
CA TYR A 31 19.24 -14.76 8.68
C TYR A 31 17.83 -15.30 8.43
N ALA A 32 16.81 -14.48 8.65
CA ALA A 32 15.43 -14.85 8.36
C ALA A 32 14.66 -13.67 7.77
N ILE A 33 13.83 -13.95 6.77
CA ILE A 33 13.00 -12.97 6.06
C ILE A 33 11.62 -13.56 5.74
N GLY A 34 10.69 -12.73 5.29
CA GLY A 34 9.37 -13.16 4.82
C GLY A 34 8.48 -13.72 5.93
N ASP A 35 7.61 -14.65 5.57
CA ASP A 35 6.53 -15.16 6.43
C ASP A 35 6.99 -15.78 7.76
N ILE A 36 8.27 -16.10 7.87
CA ILE A 36 8.84 -16.67 9.10
C ILE A 36 9.13 -15.63 10.17
N ILE A 37 9.23 -14.35 9.81
CA ILE A 37 9.43 -13.22 10.74
C ILE A 37 8.14 -12.42 10.95
N SER A 38 8.11 -11.47 11.89
CA SER A 38 6.91 -10.73 12.28
C SER A 38 6.63 -9.50 11.39
N THR A 39 6.82 -9.67 10.07
CA THR A 39 6.52 -8.66 9.05
C THR A 39 5.30 -9.08 8.23
N PRO A 40 4.74 -8.22 7.37
CA PRO A 40 3.62 -8.60 6.52
C PRO A 40 3.94 -9.83 5.66
N ALA A 41 3.12 -10.87 5.75
CA ALA A 41 3.30 -12.14 5.03
C ALA A 41 2.89 -11.98 3.56
N LEU A 42 3.74 -11.31 2.78
CA LEU A 42 3.53 -10.98 1.37
C LEU A 42 4.82 -11.26 0.58
N ALA A 43 4.68 -11.87 -0.60
CA ALA A 43 5.82 -12.26 -1.43
C ALA A 43 6.73 -11.07 -1.80
N HIS A 44 6.14 -9.91 -2.13
CA HIS A 44 6.91 -8.71 -2.47
C HIS A 44 7.61 -8.09 -1.25
N VAL A 45 7.10 -8.28 -0.04
CA VAL A 45 7.79 -7.90 1.21
C VAL A 45 9.01 -8.79 1.41
N ALA A 46 8.83 -10.11 1.32
CA ALA A 46 9.93 -11.06 1.43
C ALA A 46 11.04 -10.78 0.41
N SER A 47 10.69 -10.42 -0.83
CA SER A 47 11.66 -10.04 -1.87
C SER A 47 12.42 -8.76 -1.52
N ALA A 48 11.74 -7.74 -0.99
CA ALA A 48 12.36 -6.50 -0.57
C ALA A 48 13.27 -6.68 0.65
N GLU A 49 12.88 -7.53 1.59
CA GLU A 49 13.68 -7.92 2.76
C GLU A 49 14.92 -8.71 2.32
N ALA A 50 14.78 -9.64 1.35
CA ALA A 50 15.90 -10.43 0.83
C ALA A 50 17.00 -9.56 0.25
N ILE A 51 16.63 -8.55 -0.56
CA ILE A 51 17.59 -7.62 -1.17
C ILE A 51 18.38 -6.91 -0.06
N ARG A 52 17.69 -6.29 0.92
CA ARG A 52 18.33 -5.57 2.02
C ARG A 52 19.18 -6.48 2.90
N CYS A 53 18.70 -7.68 3.18
CA CYS A 53 19.44 -8.67 3.95
C CYS A 53 20.78 -9.01 3.27
N VAL A 54 20.77 -9.27 1.96
CA VAL A 54 21.98 -9.56 1.18
C VAL A 54 22.90 -8.34 1.13
N GLU A 55 22.38 -7.15 0.94
CA GLU A 55 23.15 -5.91 0.97
C GLU A 55 23.90 -5.74 2.31
N HIS A 56 23.22 -5.97 3.45
CA HIS A 56 23.86 -5.97 4.76
C HIS A 56 24.93 -7.04 4.92
N ILE A 57 24.68 -8.26 4.43
CA ILE A 57 25.68 -9.35 4.43
C ILE A 57 26.93 -8.93 3.64
N CYS A 58 26.74 -8.20 2.55
CA CYS A 58 27.82 -7.67 1.71
C CYS A 58 28.51 -6.42 2.30
N GLY A 59 28.10 -5.96 3.48
CA GLY A 59 28.67 -4.78 4.13
C GLY A 59 28.17 -3.45 3.60
N LEU A 60 27.06 -3.44 2.86
CA LEU A 60 26.35 -2.23 2.47
C LEU A 60 25.38 -1.79 3.59
N GLU A 61 25.01 -0.53 3.58
CA GLU A 61 24.05 0.05 4.53
C GLU A 61 22.82 0.56 3.74
N PRO A 62 21.90 -0.35 3.32
CA PRO A 62 20.71 0.04 2.58
C PRO A 62 19.75 0.83 3.46
N GLU A 63 18.94 1.68 2.82
CA GLU A 63 17.82 2.34 3.50
C GLU A 63 16.85 1.30 4.09
N PRO A 64 16.39 1.48 5.33
CA PRO A 64 15.39 0.61 5.94
C PRO A 64 14.12 0.48 5.10
N LEU A 65 13.50 -0.68 5.13
CA LEU A 65 12.21 -0.88 4.46
C LEU A 65 11.11 -0.14 5.21
N ASP A 66 10.41 0.78 4.52
CA ASP A 66 9.23 1.42 5.09
C ASP A 66 8.02 0.46 5.00
N TYR A 67 7.77 -0.25 6.08
CA TYR A 67 6.62 -1.16 6.19
C TYR A 67 5.26 -0.43 6.17
N SER A 68 5.22 0.88 6.38
CA SER A 68 3.99 1.67 6.27
C SER A 68 3.59 1.96 4.81
N ALA A 69 4.52 1.77 3.87
CA ALA A 69 4.31 2.00 2.45
C ALA A 69 4.18 0.69 1.63
N ILE A 70 3.97 -0.44 2.29
CA ILE A 70 3.77 -1.73 1.61
C ILE A 70 2.38 -1.77 0.96
N PRO A 71 2.31 -2.00 -0.37
CA PRO A 71 1.03 -2.18 -1.05
C PRO A 71 0.42 -3.55 -0.71
N SER A 72 -0.91 -3.59 -0.63
CA SER A 72 -1.70 -4.80 -0.36
C SER A 72 -2.80 -4.94 -1.38
N CYS A 73 -2.94 -6.14 -1.95
CA CYS A 73 -3.94 -6.48 -2.97
C CYS A 73 -4.75 -7.70 -2.55
N VAL A 74 -6.08 -7.63 -2.77
CA VAL A 74 -7.01 -8.75 -2.63
C VAL A 74 -7.68 -8.98 -3.98
N PHE A 75 -7.42 -10.14 -4.57
CA PHE A 75 -7.85 -10.50 -5.93
C PHE A 75 -9.25 -11.12 -5.94
N THR A 76 -10.21 -10.39 -5.37
CA THR A 76 -11.63 -10.73 -5.40
C THR A 76 -12.32 -10.06 -6.59
N SER A 77 -13.65 -10.22 -6.74
CA SER A 77 -14.45 -9.44 -7.67
C SER A 77 -15.56 -8.74 -6.89
N PRO A 78 -15.51 -7.41 -6.72
CA PRO A 78 -14.45 -6.50 -7.14
C PRO A 78 -13.12 -6.72 -6.42
N GLU A 79 -12.00 -6.30 -7.04
CA GLU A 79 -10.68 -6.28 -6.39
C GLU A 79 -10.60 -5.20 -5.31
N VAL A 80 -9.68 -5.40 -4.37
CA VAL A 80 -9.35 -4.38 -3.35
C VAL A 80 -7.85 -4.14 -3.34
N ALA A 81 -7.44 -2.89 -3.40
CA ALA A 81 -6.03 -2.50 -3.38
C ALA A 81 -5.81 -1.36 -2.40
N SER A 82 -4.71 -1.40 -1.63
CA SER A 82 -4.43 -0.34 -0.66
C SER A 82 -2.95 -0.18 -0.38
N VAL A 83 -2.55 1.03 -0.01
CA VAL A 83 -1.23 1.36 0.51
C VAL A 83 -1.37 2.48 1.55
N GLY A 84 -0.55 2.45 2.59
CA GLY A 84 -0.51 3.50 3.61
C GLY A 84 -1.66 3.43 4.62
N MET A 85 -1.94 4.56 5.26
CA MET A 85 -2.89 4.67 6.38
C MET A 85 -4.34 4.67 5.94
N THR A 86 -5.19 4.03 6.73
CA THR A 86 -6.64 4.22 6.66
C THR A 86 -7.05 5.50 7.41
N GLU A 87 -8.25 6.03 7.12
CA GLU A 87 -8.82 7.15 7.90
C GLU A 87 -8.91 6.83 9.39
N GLN A 88 -9.22 5.57 9.73
CA GLN A 88 -9.31 5.15 11.13
C GLN A 88 -7.95 5.23 11.82
N GLN A 89 -6.88 4.81 11.14
CA GLN A 89 -5.50 4.90 11.65
C GLN A 89 -5.05 6.36 11.77
N ALA A 90 -5.29 7.19 10.75
CA ALA A 90 -4.96 8.62 10.80
C ALA A 90 -5.67 9.32 11.97
N ARG A 91 -6.96 9.05 12.16
CA ARG A 91 -7.74 9.58 13.30
C ARG A 91 -7.20 9.10 14.64
N ALA A 92 -6.87 7.81 14.77
CA ALA A 92 -6.32 7.25 16.00
C ALA A 92 -4.94 7.81 16.34
N ALA A 93 -4.15 8.16 15.31
CA ALA A 93 -2.86 8.81 15.46
C ALA A 93 -2.93 10.34 15.70
N GLY A 94 -4.14 10.93 15.69
CA GLY A 94 -4.34 12.38 15.83
C GLY A 94 -3.82 13.19 14.65
N ILE A 95 -3.68 12.59 13.49
CA ILE A 95 -3.24 13.25 12.26
C ILE A 95 -4.45 14.02 11.69
N ASP A 96 -4.25 15.31 11.42
CA ASP A 96 -5.20 16.10 10.62
C ASP A 96 -5.10 15.68 9.16
N TYR A 97 -6.22 15.32 8.54
CA TYR A 97 -6.21 14.74 7.20
C TYR A 97 -7.39 15.22 6.35
N LYS A 98 -7.19 15.17 5.04
CA LYS A 98 -8.20 15.37 4.00
C LYS A 98 -8.42 14.09 3.24
N VAL A 99 -9.64 13.89 2.74
CA VAL A 99 -10.00 12.72 1.93
C VAL A 99 -10.56 13.18 0.60
N GLY A 100 -9.99 12.64 -0.47
CA GLY A 100 -10.59 12.72 -1.79
C GLY A 100 -11.13 11.35 -2.21
N ARG A 101 -12.30 11.34 -2.84
CA ARG A 101 -12.94 10.11 -3.31
C ARG A 101 -13.53 10.32 -4.69
N PHE A 102 -13.29 9.36 -5.60
CA PHE A 102 -13.87 9.32 -6.92
C PHE A 102 -14.56 7.97 -7.16
N PRO A 103 -15.90 7.95 -7.36
CA PRO A 103 -16.63 6.72 -7.64
C PRO A 103 -16.49 6.33 -9.12
N PHE A 104 -16.36 5.06 -9.42
CA PHE A 104 -16.25 4.59 -10.80
C PHE A 104 -17.53 4.75 -11.62
N THR A 105 -18.66 5.05 -10.98
CA THR A 105 -19.88 5.48 -11.69
C THR A 105 -19.69 6.76 -12.49
N ALA A 106 -18.73 7.59 -12.14
CA ALA A 106 -18.35 8.80 -12.86
C ALA A 106 -17.22 8.58 -13.91
N SER A 107 -16.61 7.38 -13.95
CA SER A 107 -15.54 7.06 -14.88
C SER A 107 -16.05 6.69 -16.26
N GLY A 108 -15.56 7.39 -17.30
CA GLY A 108 -15.82 7.04 -18.70
C GLY A 108 -15.29 5.65 -19.06
N LYS A 109 -14.09 5.28 -18.57
CA LYS A 109 -13.48 3.97 -18.79
C LYS A 109 -14.27 2.85 -18.13
N ALA A 110 -14.70 3.01 -16.89
CA ALA A 110 -15.53 2.03 -16.19
C ALA A 110 -16.88 1.84 -16.90
N THR A 111 -17.48 2.92 -17.38
CA THR A 111 -18.72 2.89 -18.17
C THR A 111 -18.52 2.13 -19.48
N ALA A 112 -17.44 2.40 -20.21
CA ALA A 112 -17.13 1.71 -21.47
C ALA A 112 -16.81 0.20 -21.26
N ALA A 113 -16.24 -0.16 -20.11
CA ALA A 113 -15.96 -1.55 -19.73
C ALA A 113 -17.20 -2.30 -19.21
N GLY A 114 -18.29 -1.58 -18.87
CA GLY A 114 -19.48 -2.18 -18.27
C GLY A 114 -19.32 -2.58 -16.80
N ASP A 115 -18.25 -2.13 -16.13
CA ASP A 115 -17.96 -2.40 -14.72
C ASP A 115 -17.70 -1.09 -13.99
N ARG A 116 -18.73 -0.60 -13.29
CA ARG A 116 -18.75 0.73 -12.66
C ARG A 116 -18.74 0.66 -11.12
N ASP A 117 -18.61 -0.55 -10.58
CA ASP A 117 -18.61 -0.74 -9.14
C ASP A 117 -17.25 -0.36 -8.56
N GLY A 118 -17.29 0.46 -7.51
CA GLY A 118 -16.08 0.81 -6.78
C GLY A 118 -15.72 2.28 -6.77
N PHE A 119 -14.50 2.54 -6.34
CA PHE A 119 -14.00 3.91 -6.13
C PHE A 119 -12.49 3.94 -5.96
N VAL A 120 -11.92 5.12 -6.12
CA VAL A 120 -10.60 5.52 -5.61
C VAL A 120 -10.81 6.42 -4.40
N LYS A 121 -10.09 6.17 -3.31
CA LYS A 121 -10.02 7.03 -2.12
C LYS A 121 -8.58 7.31 -1.77
N LEU A 122 -8.21 8.59 -1.72
CA LEU A 122 -6.90 9.09 -1.31
C LEU A 122 -7.02 9.86 0.00
N ILE A 123 -6.01 9.72 0.85
CA ILE A 123 -5.93 10.38 2.15
C ILE A 123 -4.64 11.20 2.18
N PHE A 124 -4.75 12.48 2.48
CA PHE A 124 -3.64 13.42 2.55
C PHE A 124 -3.56 14.01 3.96
N ASP A 125 -2.36 14.26 4.45
CA ASP A 125 -2.14 14.95 5.72
C ASP A 125 -2.33 16.49 5.58
N ALA A 126 -2.02 17.21 6.66
CA ALA A 126 -2.15 18.66 6.70
C ALA A 126 -1.22 19.39 5.72
N ASP A 127 -0.10 18.76 5.34
CA ASP A 127 0.88 19.27 4.37
C ASP A 127 0.55 18.86 2.93
N ASP A 128 -0.66 18.34 2.70
CA ASP A 128 -1.12 17.78 1.43
C ASP A 128 -0.36 16.55 0.96
N THR A 129 0.45 15.91 1.80
CA THR A 129 1.21 14.69 1.43
C THR A 129 0.30 13.47 1.44
N LEU A 130 0.41 12.61 0.43
CA LEU A 130 -0.33 11.36 0.36
C LEU A 130 0.11 10.40 1.47
N ILE A 131 -0.77 10.09 2.41
CA ILE A 131 -0.53 9.15 3.51
C ILE A 131 -1.27 7.83 3.36
N GLY A 132 -2.26 7.75 2.48
CA GLY A 132 -2.99 6.51 2.22
C GLY A 132 -3.80 6.53 0.94
N ALA A 133 -3.91 5.35 0.30
CA ALA A 133 -4.75 5.12 -0.87
C ALA A 133 -5.50 3.80 -0.74
N HIS A 134 -6.79 3.80 -1.05
CA HIS A 134 -7.67 2.65 -0.96
C HIS A 134 -8.57 2.61 -2.18
N LEU A 135 -8.49 1.54 -2.93
CA LEU A 135 -9.19 1.36 -4.19
C LEU A 135 -10.03 0.08 -4.11
N VAL A 136 -11.23 0.15 -4.67
CA VAL A 136 -12.11 -1.02 -4.83
C VAL A 136 -12.66 -0.98 -6.25
N GLY A 137 -12.65 -2.08 -6.98
CA GLY A 137 -13.21 -2.17 -8.32
C GLY A 137 -12.40 -3.04 -9.26
N ALA A 138 -12.76 -3.04 -10.53
CA ALA A 138 -12.03 -3.78 -11.55
C ALA A 138 -10.64 -3.17 -11.82
N ASN A 139 -9.63 -4.03 -11.90
CA ASN A 139 -8.23 -3.69 -12.20
C ASN A 139 -7.57 -2.72 -11.20
N VAL A 140 -8.11 -2.52 -10.01
CA VAL A 140 -7.53 -1.59 -9.04
C VAL A 140 -6.19 -2.09 -8.49
N THR A 141 -5.91 -3.38 -8.55
CA THR A 141 -4.60 -3.95 -8.17
C THR A 141 -3.49 -3.48 -9.11
N GLU A 142 -3.79 -3.31 -10.40
CA GLU A 142 -2.85 -2.74 -11.39
C GLU A 142 -2.69 -1.23 -11.24
N MET A 143 -3.73 -0.53 -10.78
CA MET A 143 -3.69 0.91 -10.53
C MET A 143 -2.82 1.29 -9.33
N LEU A 144 -2.62 0.38 -8.37
CA LEU A 144 -1.97 0.68 -7.08
C LEU A 144 -0.51 1.09 -7.20
N GLY A 145 0.16 0.79 -8.31
CA GLY A 145 1.56 1.17 -8.53
C GLY A 145 1.80 2.69 -8.45
N GLU A 146 0.91 3.48 -9.01
CA GLU A 146 0.99 4.94 -8.99
C GLU A 146 0.84 5.51 -7.56
N PRO A 147 -0.20 5.20 -6.78
CA PRO A 147 -0.30 5.64 -5.39
C PRO A 147 0.85 5.15 -4.50
N THR A 148 1.39 3.95 -4.75
CA THR A 148 2.53 3.43 -4.01
C THR A 148 3.77 4.28 -4.26
N LEU A 149 4.08 4.60 -5.53
CA LEU A 149 5.17 5.49 -5.88
C LEU A 149 4.96 6.90 -5.33
N ALA A 150 3.75 7.44 -5.47
CA ALA A 150 3.38 8.74 -4.93
C ALA A 150 3.60 8.80 -3.41
N ARG A 151 3.19 7.77 -2.68
CA ARG A 151 3.41 7.64 -1.23
C ARG A 151 4.89 7.58 -0.88
N THR A 152 5.68 6.80 -1.62
CA THR A 152 7.13 6.66 -1.41
C THR A 152 7.88 7.98 -1.62
N LEU A 153 7.46 8.78 -2.60
CA LEU A 153 8.07 10.07 -2.93
C LEU A 153 7.51 11.23 -2.11
N GLY A 154 6.53 11.02 -1.24
CA GLY A 154 5.86 12.09 -0.50
C GLY A 154 5.12 13.05 -1.42
N ALA A 155 4.49 12.55 -2.48
CA ALA A 155 3.77 13.38 -3.43
C ALA A 155 2.55 14.04 -2.79
N THR A 156 2.28 15.28 -3.21
CA THR A 156 1.13 16.05 -2.72
C THR A 156 -0.12 15.82 -3.58
N ALA A 157 -1.29 16.15 -3.03
CA ALA A 157 -2.55 16.16 -3.77
C ALA A 157 -2.42 16.96 -5.06
N HIS A 158 -1.77 18.14 -4.98
CA HIS A 158 -1.54 18.98 -6.14
C HIS A 158 -0.66 18.31 -7.20
N ALA A 159 0.41 17.61 -6.81
CA ALA A 159 1.29 16.93 -7.74
C ALA A 159 0.54 15.81 -8.50
N ILE A 160 -0.29 15.02 -7.80
CA ILE A 160 -1.10 13.97 -8.39
C ILE A 160 -2.15 14.55 -9.35
N ALA A 161 -2.88 15.58 -8.91
CA ALA A 161 -3.91 16.25 -9.71
C ALA A 161 -3.36 16.91 -10.98
N ARG A 162 -2.09 17.36 -10.97
CA ARG A 162 -1.43 17.97 -12.13
C ARG A 162 -0.72 16.98 -13.04
N THR A 163 -0.61 15.73 -12.62
CA THR A 163 -0.09 14.67 -13.48
C THR A 163 -1.10 14.38 -14.59
N VAL A 164 -0.64 14.42 -15.85
CA VAL A 164 -1.52 14.11 -16.99
C VAL A 164 -1.73 12.61 -17.06
N HIS A 165 -2.99 12.18 -16.94
CA HIS A 165 -3.39 10.79 -17.07
C HIS A 165 -3.91 10.50 -18.47
N ALA A 166 -3.63 9.30 -18.97
CA ALA A 166 -4.11 8.89 -20.29
C ALA A 166 -5.63 8.69 -20.28
N HIS A 167 -6.30 9.16 -21.34
CA HIS A 167 -7.74 9.00 -21.53
C HIS A 167 -8.05 8.00 -22.68
N PRO A 168 -9.02 7.06 -22.52
CA PRO A 168 -9.74 6.75 -21.28
C PRO A 168 -9.04 5.63 -20.47
N THR A 169 -8.78 5.86 -19.20
CA THR A 169 -8.18 4.89 -18.30
C THR A 169 -8.87 4.89 -16.94
N MET A 170 -8.68 3.81 -16.16
CA MET A 170 -9.13 3.78 -14.76
C MET A 170 -8.30 4.71 -13.87
N ASN A 171 -7.02 4.95 -14.24
CA ASN A 171 -6.09 5.80 -13.47
C ASN A 171 -6.51 7.27 -13.41
N GLU A 172 -7.33 7.75 -14.36
CA GLU A 172 -7.94 9.09 -14.25
C GLU A 172 -8.68 9.27 -12.91
N GLY A 173 -9.21 8.18 -12.34
CA GLY A 173 -9.84 8.20 -11.02
C GLY A 173 -8.89 8.57 -9.87
N ILE A 174 -7.57 8.38 -10.02
CA ILE A 174 -6.56 8.79 -9.04
C ILE A 174 -6.42 10.31 -9.06
N MET A 175 -6.31 10.90 -10.24
CA MET A 175 -6.28 12.36 -10.44
C MET A 175 -7.56 13.01 -9.88
N GLU A 176 -8.73 12.51 -10.25
CA GLU A 176 -10.02 13.03 -9.80
C GLU A 176 -10.20 12.93 -8.28
N ALA A 177 -9.71 11.83 -7.67
CA ALA A 177 -9.73 11.71 -6.21
C ALA A 177 -8.79 12.73 -5.54
N ALA A 178 -7.63 13.04 -6.13
CA ALA A 178 -6.74 14.08 -5.63
C ALA A 178 -7.38 15.48 -5.77
N GLU A 179 -8.04 15.77 -6.88
CA GLU A 179 -8.79 17.02 -7.08
C GLU A 179 -9.97 17.13 -6.10
N ALA A 180 -10.67 16.02 -5.84
CA ALA A 180 -11.75 15.98 -4.84
C ALA A 180 -11.24 16.34 -3.43
N ALA A 181 -10.04 15.90 -3.05
CA ALA A 181 -9.44 16.26 -1.77
C ALA A 181 -9.18 17.76 -1.62
N MET A 182 -8.96 18.45 -2.75
CA MET A 182 -8.76 19.90 -2.82
C MET A 182 -10.07 20.69 -3.05
N GLY A 183 -11.21 20.00 -3.20
CA GLY A 183 -12.48 20.65 -3.54
C GLY A 183 -12.57 21.16 -4.98
N ALA A 184 -11.78 20.59 -5.88
CA ALA A 184 -11.62 21.05 -7.28
C ALA A 184 -12.03 19.99 -8.32
N ALA A 185 -12.68 18.89 -7.91
CA ALA A 185 -13.10 17.82 -8.81
C ALA A 185 -14.03 18.36 -9.92
N ILE A 186 -13.81 17.89 -11.15
CA ILE A 186 -14.53 18.36 -12.34
C ILE A 186 -15.66 17.41 -12.72
N HIS A 187 -15.46 16.10 -12.54
CA HIS A 187 -16.37 15.06 -13.02
C HIS A 187 -17.17 14.35 -11.91
N LEU A 188 -17.27 14.98 -10.74
CA LEU A 188 -18.07 14.48 -9.59
C LEU A 188 -19.48 15.08 -9.59
#